data_b848df9c4a0b6b294673a3473b541aee
#
_entry.id   b848df9c4a0b6b294673a3473b541aee
#
_cell.length_a   1.000
_cell.length_b   1.000
_cell.length_c   1.000
_cell.angle_alpha   90.00
_cell.angle_beta   90.00
_cell.angle_gamma   90.00
#
_symmetry.space_group_name_H-M   'P 1'
#
loop_
_entity.id
_entity.type
_entity.pdbx_description
1 polymer ?
#
loop_
_entity_poly.entity_id
_entity_poly.type
_entity_poly.pdbx_seq_one_letter_code
_entity_poly.pdbx_strand_id
1 'polypeptide(L)'
;MTDITADAVDTRVIEPEDERYNATLIAREDQHESLAYFWVKFDGDPTPFEAGQYMTIGVFVDGKIVQRPYSIASAPSTARDGYEMYIRLVQGGTFTPLLWRLPVGARMRMIGPKGKFVLEPEDDRIHLFISSGTGNAPFVAMMRQALLDGAPRRAVFLSGVSYEADLGYRPLLEGWEAGGGYPVTYIPTVSRPGHPDNAGWTGRTGRVESIVGPVCEELGLTEANTVAYICGNPDMILAAEATLLERGFPEASVKKELYWPKGKEPQGATTSEIAANADE
;
A
#
# COMPACT_ATOMS: atom_id res chain seq x y z
N MET A 1 0.15 -26.41 25.23
CA MET A 1 -1.03 -26.69 24.40
C MET A 1 -1.95 -25.50 24.57
N THR A 2 -1.78 -24.49 23.76
CA THR A 2 -2.68 -23.34 23.71
C THR A 2 -3.67 -23.61 22.58
N ASP A 3 -4.95 -23.74 22.96
CA ASP A 3 -6.06 -23.90 22.04
C ASP A 3 -5.99 -22.80 20.97
N ILE A 4 -5.74 -23.21 19.74
CA ILE A 4 -6.01 -22.40 18.57
C ILE A 4 -7.53 -22.43 18.45
N THR A 5 -8.19 -21.42 19.03
CA THR A 5 -9.60 -21.17 18.75
C THR A 5 -9.74 -21.04 17.25
N ALA A 6 -10.48 -21.97 16.65
CA ALA A 6 -10.85 -21.92 15.24
C ALA A 6 -11.46 -20.53 14.97
N ASP A 7 -10.74 -19.71 14.18
CA ASP A 7 -11.24 -18.38 13.78
C ASP A 7 -12.62 -18.57 13.17
N ALA A 8 -13.60 -17.91 13.75
CA ALA A 8 -14.99 -18.01 13.31
C ALA A 8 -15.05 -17.57 11.84
N VAL A 9 -15.39 -18.49 10.95
CA VAL A 9 -15.60 -18.19 9.53
C VAL A 9 -16.67 -17.10 9.44
N ASP A 10 -16.36 -16.01 8.74
CA ASP A 10 -17.33 -14.94 8.52
C ASP A 10 -18.55 -15.48 7.76
N THR A 11 -19.68 -15.56 8.42
CA THR A 11 -20.93 -16.14 7.88
C THR A 11 -21.86 -15.10 7.27
N ARG A 12 -21.48 -13.81 7.26
CA ARG A 12 -22.32 -12.76 6.65
C ARG A 12 -22.58 -13.05 5.18
N VAL A 13 -23.80 -12.83 4.74
CA VAL A 13 -24.22 -13.07 3.36
C VAL A 13 -23.94 -11.82 2.52
N ILE A 14 -23.06 -11.96 1.54
CA ILE A 14 -22.79 -10.93 0.55
C ILE A 14 -23.94 -10.96 -0.45
N GLU A 15 -24.51 -9.81 -0.75
CA GLU A 15 -25.48 -9.65 -1.83
C GLU A 15 -24.76 -9.77 -3.18
N PRO A 16 -25.06 -10.82 -4.00
CA PRO A 16 -24.33 -11.02 -5.25
C PRO A 16 -24.68 -9.99 -6.31
N GLU A 17 -25.90 -9.45 -6.23
CA GLU A 17 -26.45 -8.45 -7.15
C GLU A 17 -27.04 -7.29 -6.34
N ASP A 18 -26.69 -6.06 -6.73
CA ASP A 18 -27.25 -4.83 -6.18
C ASP A 18 -27.15 -3.74 -7.27
N GLU A 19 -28.19 -2.94 -7.44
CA GLU A 19 -28.22 -1.86 -8.43
C GLU A 19 -27.13 -0.78 -8.22
N ARG A 20 -26.60 -0.69 -7.00
CA ARG A 20 -25.54 0.23 -6.62
C ARG A 20 -24.14 -0.28 -6.98
N TYR A 21 -23.98 -1.54 -7.39
CA TYR A 21 -22.71 -2.04 -7.90
C TYR A 21 -22.37 -1.41 -9.25
N ASN A 22 -21.12 -1.06 -9.44
CA ASN A 22 -20.62 -0.37 -10.62
C ASN A 22 -19.23 -0.86 -11.06
N ALA A 23 -18.77 -1.96 -10.49
CA ALA A 23 -17.48 -2.53 -10.78
C ALA A 23 -17.51 -4.06 -10.61
N THR A 24 -16.51 -4.71 -11.18
CA THR A 24 -16.36 -6.16 -11.15
C THR A 24 -14.94 -6.52 -10.70
N LEU A 25 -14.81 -7.51 -9.82
CA LEU A 25 -13.55 -8.16 -9.52
C LEU A 25 -13.13 -9.01 -10.73
N ILE A 26 -12.15 -8.54 -11.51
CA ILE A 26 -11.78 -9.18 -12.78
C ILE A 26 -10.62 -10.18 -12.65
N ALA A 27 -9.77 -10.03 -11.62
CA ALA A 27 -8.69 -10.95 -11.33
C ALA A 27 -8.29 -10.90 -9.86
N ARG A 28 -7.72 -12.00 -9.38
CA ARG A 28 -7.06 -12.13 -8.08
C ARG A 28 -5.84 -13.03 -8.23
N GLU A 29 -4.74 -12.63 -7.61
CA GLU A 29 -3.51 -13.41 -7.53
C GLU A 29 -3.06 -13.46 -6.06
N ASP A 30 -3.04 -14.67 -5.49
CA ASP A 30 -2.64 -14.88 -4.11
C ASP A 30 -1.11 -14.96 -4.02
N GLN A 31 -0.49 -14.06 -3.28
CA GLN A 31 0.92 -14.16 -2.86
C GLN A 31 1.07 -15.30 -1.83
N HIS A 32 0.14 -15.36 -0.89
CA HIS A 32 -0.09 -16.44 0.05
C HIS A 32 -1.50 -16.28 0.66
N GLU A 33 -1.90 -17.17 1.58
CA GLU A 33 -3.27 -17.28 2.13
C GLU A 33 -3.86 -15.97 2.68
N SER A 34 -3.02 -15.03 3.14
CA SER A 34 -3.46 -13.77 3.75
C SER A 34 -2.96 -12.51 3.01
N LEU A 35 -2.42 -12.63 1.81
CA LEU A 35 -1.91 -11.50 1.03
C LEU A 35 -2.12 -11.74 -0.46
N ALA A 36 -2.79 -10.79 -1.12
CA ALA A 36 -3.15 -10.96 -2.53
C ALA A 36 -3.21 -9.62 -3.28
N TYR A 37 -3.10 -9.74 -4.60
CA TYR A 37 -3.42 -8.69 -5.55
C TYR A 37 -4.85 -8.88 -6.04
N PHE A 38 -5.59 -7.79 -6.16
CA PHE A 38 -6.95 -7.75 -6.68
C PHE A 38 -7.03 -6.74 -7.81
N TRP A 39 -7.65 -7.11 -8.91
CA TRP A 39 -7.95 -6.18 -10.00
C TRP A 39 -9.45 -5.97 -10.08
N VAL A 40 -9.86 -4.72 -9.92
CA VAL A 40 -11.26 -4.30 -9.96
C VAL A 40 -11.45 -3.32 -11.12
N LYS A 41 -12.48 -3.50 -11.92
CA LYS A 41 -12.74 -2.71 -13.11
C LYS A 41 -14.13 -2.08 -13.04
N PHE A 42 -14.24 -0.80 -13.39
CA PHE A 42 -15.52 -0.13 -13.57
C PHE A 42 -16.29 -0.70 -14.76
N ASP A 43 -17.62 -0.64 -14.70
CA ASP A 43 -18.52 -1.08 -15.79
C ASP A 43 -18.42 -0.19 -17.03
N GLY A 44 -18.04 1.06 -16.87
CA GLY A 44 -17.88 2.03 -17.94
C GLY A 44 -16.43 2.40 -18.20
N ASP A 45 -16.22 3.61 -18.70
CA ASP A 45 -14.90 4.19 -18.89
C ASP A 45 -14.19 4.34 -17.53
N PRO A 46 -12.87 4.10 -17.49
CA PRO A 46 -12.09 4.28 -16.26
C PRO A 46 -12.09 5.75 -15.85
N THR A 47 -12.26 5.99 -14.55
CA THR A 47 -12.09 7.34 -14.00
C THR A 47 -10.59 7.69 -14.00
N PRO A 48 -10.19 8.81 -14.60
CA PRO A 48 -8.79 9.26 -14.55
C PRO A 48 -8.34 9.45 -13.10
N PHE A 49 -7.08 9.08 -12.83
CA PHE A 49 -6.47 9.25 -11.51
C PHE A 49 -4.98 9.59 -11.62
N GLU A 50 -4.40 10.04 -10.52
CA GLU A 50 -2.97 10.27 -10.37
C GLU A 50 -2.36 9.12 -9.57
N ALA A 51 -1.14 8.69 -9.94
CA ALA A 51 -0.43 7.63 -9.23
C ALA A 51 -0.20 8.02 -7.76
N GLY A 52 -0.61 7.12 -6.85
CA GLY A 52 -0.61 7.37 -5.41
C GLY A 52 -2.00 7.59 -4.80
N GLN A 53 -3.02 7.86 -5.62
CA GLN A 53 -4.40 7.92 -5.16
C GLN A 53 -4.97 6.54 -4.82
N TYR A 54 -6.12 6.51 -4.15
CA TYR A 54 -6.81 5.30 -3.72
C TYR A 54 -8.25 5.22 -4.24
N MET A 55 -8.78 4.01 -4.27
CA MET A 55 -10.19 3.70 -4.45
C MET A 55 -10.79 3.12 -3.18
N THR A 56 -12.05 3.42 -2.92
CA THR A 56 -12.84 2.73 -1.91
C THR A 56 -13.62 1.62 -2.59
N ILE A 57 -13.39 0.36 -2.20
CA ILE A 57 -14.13 -0.80 -2.71
C ILE A 57 -14.98 -1.43 -1.61
N GLY A 58 -16.12 -1.99 -1.98
CA GLY A 58 -17.05 -2.55 -1.01
C GLY A 58 -18.08 -3.50 -1.62
N VAL A 59 -18.80 -4.16 -0.71
CA VAL A 59 -19.92 -5.05 -1.01
C VAL A 59 -21.10 -4.74 -0.09
N PHE A 60 -22.30 -5.11 -0.50
CA PHE A 60 -23.49 -5.00 0.33
C PHE A 60 -23.72 -6.27 1.12
N VAL A 61 -24.07 -6.10 2.40
CA VAL A 61 -24.39 -7.14 3.36
C VAL A 61 -25.59 -6.67 4.16
N ASP A 62 -26.69 -7.38 4.10
CA ASP A 62 -27.97 -7.02 4.78
C ASP A 62 -28.40 -5.58 4.47
N GLY A 63 -28.35 -5.18 3.19
CA GLY A 63 -28.71 -3.85 2.69
C GLY A 63 -27.72 -2.73 3.02
N LYS A 64 -26.62 -3.01 3.70
CA LYS A 64 -25.62 -2.03 4.14
C LYS A 64 -24.30 -2.24 3.39
N ILE A 65 -23.69 -1.12 2.99
CA ILE A 65 -22.34 -1.17 2.40
C ILE A 65 -21.27 -1.47 3.46
N VAL A 66 -20.41 -2.44 3.16
CA VAL A 66 -19.17 -2.70 3.89
C VAL A 66 -18.04 -2.41 2.93
N GLN A 67 -17.24 -1.37 3.19
CA GLN A 67 -16.23 -0.88 2.27
C GLN A 67 -14.97 -0.39 2.97
N ARG A 68 -13.84 -0.35 2.23
CA ARG A 68 -12.56 0.19 2.70
C ARG A 68 -11.77 0.82 1.56
N PRO A 69 -10.98 1.87 1.86
CA PRO A 69 -10.04 2.46 0.91
C PRO A 69 -8.82 1.57 0.71
N TYR A 70 -8.31 1.54 -0.53
CA TYR A 70 -7.07 0.87 -0.92
C TYR A 70 -6.34 1.71 -1.95
N SER A 71 -5.04 1.92 -1.73
CA SER A 71 -4.19 2.60 -2.70
C SER A 71 -4.15 1.81 -4.01
N ILE A 72 -4.20 2.52 -5.12
CA ILE A 72 -4.10 1.93 -6.46
C ILE A 72 -2.63 1.62 -6.72
N ALA A 73 -2.33 0.41 -7.16
CA ALA A 73 -0.97 -0.03 -7.50
C ALA A 73 -0.72 -0.06 -9.02
N SER A 74 -1.76 -0.10 -9.86
CA SER A 74 -1.63 0.05 -11.31
C SER A 74 -1.27 1.49 -11.69
N ALA A 75 -0.60 1.65 -12.84
CA ALA A 75 -0.34 2.98 -13.38
C ALA A 75 -1.63 3.62 -13.94
N PRO A 76 -1.83 4.94 -13.82
CA PRO A 76 -2.95 5.66 -14.44
C PRO A 76 -3.16 5.33 -15.91
N SER A 77 -2.10 5.20 -16.69
CA SER A 77 -2.14 4.87 -18.12
C SER A 77 -2.74 3.49 -18.41
N THR A 78 -2.77 2.58 -17.43
CA THR A 78 -3.31 1.21 -17.56
C THR A 78 -4.69 1.02 -16.94
N ALA A 79 -5.36 2.10 -16.53
CA ALA A 79 -6.66 2.07 -15.85
C ALA A 79 -7.76 1.31 -16.64
N ARG A 80 -7.66 1.25 -17.97
CA ARG A 80 -8.59 0.48 -18.82
C ARG A 80 -8.55 -1.02 -18.57
N ASP A 81 -7.43 -1.54 -18.08
CA ASP A 81 -7.22 -2.96 -17.77
C ASP A 81 -7.71 -3.32 -16.35
N GLY A 82 -8.07 -2.32 -15.56
CA GLY A 82 -8.53 -2.43 -14.18
C GLY A 82 -7.57 -1.79 -13.18
N TYR A 83 -8.06 -1.61 -11.98
CA TYR A 83 -7.31 -1.03 -10.86
C TYR A 83 -6.74 -2.15 -10.00
N GLU A 84 -5.42 -2.26 -9.98
CA GLU A 84 -4.71 -3.19 -9.11
C GLU A 84 -4.67 -2.65 -7.67
N MET A 85 -4.96 -3.50 -6.72
CA MET A 85 -4.89 -3.23 -5.28
C MET A 85 -4.13 -4.36 -4.60
N TYR A 86 -3.20 -4.03 -3.70
CA TYR A 86 -2.42 -5.00 -2.93
C TYR A 86 -2.95 -5.04 -1.51
N ILE A 87 -3.60 -6.12 -1.13
CA ILE A 87 -4.44 -6.20 0.07
C ILE A 87 -4.02 -7.35 0.96
N ARG A 88 -3.96 -7.08 2.27
CA ARG A 88 -3.78 -8.09 3.31
C ARG A 88 -5.12 -8.47 3.93
N LEU A 89 -5.34 -9.75 4.13
CA LEU A 89 -6.43 -10.27 4.95
C LEU A 89 -6.20 -9.88 6.42
N VAL A 90 -7.12 -9.15 6.98
CA VAL A 90 -7.16 -8.84 8.42
C VAL A 90 -8.15 -9.79 9.06
N GLN A 91 -7.64 -10.77 9.81
CA GLN A 91 -8.46 -11.69 10.58
C GLN A 91 -9.37 -10.93 11.55
N GLY A 92 -10.67 -11.25 11.56
CA GLY A 92 -11.67 -10.51 12.34
C GLY A 92 -11.96 -9.08 11.83
N GLY A 93 -11.38 -8.66 10.70
CA GLY A 93 -11.70 -7.40 10.05
C GLY A 93 -13.11 -7.36 9.49
N THR A 94 -13.63 -6.17 9.26
CA THR A 94 -15.02 -6.02 8.79
C THR A 94 -15.19 -6.26 7.29
N PHE A 95 -14.18 -5.99 6.45
CA PHE A 95 -14.27 -6.04 4.98
C PHE A 95 -13.41 -7.14 4.35
N THR A 96 -12.14 -7.25 4.73
CA THR A 96 -11.21 -8.17 4.04
C THR A 96 -11.63 -9.65 4.12
N PRO A 97 -12.27 -10.17 5.21
CA PRO A 97 -12.81 -11.52 5.19
C PRO A 97 -13.94 -11.72 4.16
N LEU A 98 -14.74 -10.68 3.88
CA LEU A 98 -15.74 -10.71 2.81
C LEU A 98 -15.06 -10.72 1.44
N LEU A 99 -14.09 -9.83 1.21
CA LEU A 99 -13.34 -9.74 -0.03
C LEU A 99 -12.67 -11.07 -0.39
N TRP A 100 -12.09 -11.77 0.59
CA TRP A 100 -11.43 -13.08 0.39
C TRP A 100 -12.37 -14.19 -0.07
N ARG A 101 -13.67 -14.05 0.18
CA ARG A 101 -14.72 -15.01 -0.24
C ARG A 101 -15.27 -14.74 -1.63
N LEU A 102 -14.98 -13.57 -2.22
CA LEU A 102 -15.50 -13.21 -3.54
C LEU A 102 -14.81 -14.03 -4.64
N PRO A 103 -15.58 -14.65 -5.54
CA PRO A 103 -15.02 -15.22 -6.76
C PRO A 103 -14.66 -14.12 -7.75
N VAL A 104 -13.74 -14.42 -8.65
CA VAL A 104 -13.54 -13.59 -9.86
C VAL A 104 -14.87 -13.53 -10.62
N GLY A 105 -15.23 -12.35 -11.09
CA GLY A 105 -16.55 -12.04 -11.67
C GLY A 105 -17.54 -11.43 -10.68
N ALA A 106 -17.23 -11.43 -9.36
CA ALA A 106 -18.12 -10.84 -8.36
C ALA A 106 -18.34 -9.34 -8.59
N ARG A 107 -19.57 -8.91 -8.36
CA ARG A 107 -19.95 -7.50 -8.44
C ARG A 107 -19.55 -6.75 -7.17
N MET A 108 -19.14 -5.51 -7.34
CA MET A 108 -18.65 -4.66 -6.26
C MET A 108 -19.08 -3.21 -6.43
N ARG A 109 -19.09 -2.48 -5.34
CA ARG A 109 -19.13 -1.03 -5.35
C ARG A 109 -17.70 -0.48 -5.34
N MET A 110 -17.39 0.46 -6.25
CA MET A 110 -16.12 1.17 -6.27
C MET A 110 -16.38 2.68 -6.37
N ILE A 111 -15.67 3.46 -5.52
CA ILE A 111 -15.80 4.92 -5.42
C ILE A 111 -14.41 5.52 -5.41
N GLY A 112 -14.23 6.62 -6.11
CA GLY A 112 -12.96 7.35 -6.22
C GLY A 112 -12.65 7.71 -7.67
N PRO A 113 -11.41 8.11 -8.01
CA PRO A 113 -10.24 8.14 -7.11
C PRO A 113 -10.30 9.26 -6.07
N LYS A 114 -9.54 9.11 -4.98
CA LYS A 114 -9.39 10.09 -3.91
C LYS A 114 -7.91 10.13 -3.45
N GLY A 115 -7.56 11.18 -2.68
CA GLY A 115 -6.23 11.33 -2.08
C GLY A 115 -5.37 12.39 -2.78
N LYS A 116 -4.36 12.88 -2.04
CA LYS A 116 -3.39 13.87 -2.49
C LYS A 116 -1.95 13.38 -2.33
N PHE A 117 -1.78 12.09 -2.10
CA PHE A 117 -0.49 11.46 -1.92
C PHE A 117 0.10 11.11 -3.29
N VAL A 118 0.57 12.12 -4.01
CA VAL A 118 1.09 12.01 -5.37
C VAL A 118 2.51 12.56 -5.46
N LEU A 119 3.26 12.17 -6.50
CA LEU A 119 4.58 12.72 -6.75
C LEU A 119 4.48 14.20 -7.12
N GLU A 120 5.42 15.01 -6.61
CA GLU A 120 5.60 16.37 -7.10
C GLU A 120 6.17 16.29 -8.53
N PRO A 121 5.50 16.90 -9.53
CA PRO A 121 5.83 16.68 -10.95
C PRO A 121 7.27 17.09 -11.32
N GLU A 122 7.79 18.17 -10.74
CA GLU A 122 9.08 18.77 -11.09
C GLU A 122 10.17 18.53 -10.02
N ASP A 123 10.00 17.52 -9.15
CA ASP A 123 10.98 17.22 -8.12
C ASP A 123 12.01 16.21 -8.63
N ASP A 124 13.22 16.70 -8.93
CA ASP A 124 14.33 15.89 -9.43
C ASP A 124 15.16 15.21 -8.33
N ARG A 125 14.80 15.42 -7.07
CA ARG A 125 15.47 14.77 -5.93
C ARG A 125 15.28 13.26 -5.94
N ILE A 126 16.07 12.58 -5.13
CA ILE A 126 15.89 11.16 -4.87
C ILE A 126 14.55 10.96 -4.13
N HIS A 127 13.71 10.08 -4.63
CA HIS A 127 12.46 9.71 -3.99
C HIS A 127 12.71 8.54 -3.02
N LEU A 128 12.69 8.83 -1.73
CA LEU A 128 12.81 7.80 -0.69
C LEU A 128 11.40 7.30 -0.33
N PHE A 129 11.06 6.11 -0.80
CA PHE A 129 9.81 5.42 -0.53
C PHE A 129 9.96 4.50 0.67
N ILE A 130 9.30 4.83 1.78
CA ILE A 130 9.34 4.05 3.03
C ILE A 130 7.99 3.38 3.24
N SER A 131 7.96 2.06 3.29
CA SER A 131 6.72 1.31 3.43
C SER A 131 6.79 0.19 4.45
N SER A 132 5.62 -0.16 5.00
CA SER A 132 5.43 -1.42 5.70
C SER A 132 4.26 -2.20 5.11
N GLY A 133 4.44 -3.52 4.93
CA GLY A 133 3.42 -4.40 4.37
C GLY A 133 2.91 -3.94 3.00
N THR A 134 1.60 -3.74 2.88
CA THR A 134 0.95 -3.33 1.63
C THR A 134 1.13 -1.84 1.28
N GLY A 135 1.79 -1.06 2.11
CA GLY A 135 2.08 0.36 1.85
C GLY A 135 2.98 0.63 0.64
N ASN A 136 3.53 -0.40 0.00
CA ASN A 136 4.24 -0.29 -1.28
C ASN A 136 3.32 0.05 -2.47
N ALA A 137 2.03 -0.22 -2.38
CA ALA A 137 1.09 -0.07 -3.50
C ALA A 137 1.14 1.30 -4.19
N PRO A 138 1.02 2.44 -3.48
CA PRO A 138 1.09 3.76 -4.11
C PRO A 138 2.44 4.03 -4.77
N PHE A 139 3.55 3.57 -4.18
CA PHE A 139 4.89 3.78 -4.71
C PHE A 139 5.12 2.99 -6.00
N VAL A 140 4.58 1.77 -6.07
CA VAL A 140 4.60 0.95 -7.29
C VAL A 140 3.82 1.64 -8.40
N ALA A 141 2.63 2.21 -8.12
CA ALA A 141 1.87 2.99 -9.10
C ALA A 141 2.64 4.21 -9.61
N MET A 142 3.25 4.97 -8.69
CA MET A 142 4.06 6.17 -9.00
C MET A 142 5.21 5.81 -9.93
N MET A 143 5.96 4.75 -9.60
CA MET A 143 7.11 4.35 -10.39
C MET A 143 6.70 3.74 -11.73
N ARG A 144 5.65 2.90 -11.78
CA ARG A 144 5.10 2.35 -13.03
C ARG A 144 4.71 3.46 -14.00
N GLN A 145 4.02 4.52 -13.51
CA GLN A 145 3.64 5.64 -14.37
C GLN A 145 4.86 6.42 -14.86
N ALA A 146 5.81 6.74 -13.99
CA ALA A 146 7.04 7.44 -14.38
C ALA A 146 7.84 6.67 -15.44
N LEU A 147 7.86 5.35 -15.35
CA LEU A 147 8.50 4.49 -16.36
C LEU A 147 7.76 4.52 -17.70
N LEU A 148 6.43 4.47 -17.69
CA LEU A 148 5.60 4.55 -18.91
C LEU A 148 5.71 5.92 -19.59
N ASP A 149 5.87 6.98 -18.81
CA ASP A 149 6.07 8.35 -19.31
C ASP A 149 7.51 8.59 -19.83
N GLY A 150 8.40 7.61 -19.70
CA GLY A 150 9.82 7.75 -20.07
C GLY A 150 10.60 8.73 -19.16
N ALA A 151 10.09 9.01 -17.96
CA ALA A 151 10.67 9.90 -16.98
C ALA A 151 10.93 9.18 -15.63
N PRO A 152 11.78 8.14 -15.62
CA PRO A 152 12.05 7.38 -14.42
C PRO A 152 12.68 8.27 -13.34
N ARG A 153 12.23 8.09 -12.09
CA ARG A 153 12.75 8.83 -10.94
C ARG A 153 13.88 8.05 -10.28
N ARG A 154 14.88 8.76 -9.76
CA ARG A 154 15.84 8.15 -8.83
C ARG A 154 15.07 7.75 -7.57
N ALA A 155 14.98 6.47 -7.27
CA ALA A 155 14.14 5.96 -6.20
C ALA A 155 14.89 4.99 -5.28
N VAL A 156 14.66 5.13 -3.98
CA VAL A 156 15.08 4.16 -2.96
C VAL A 156 13.82 3.59 -2.33
N PHE A 157 13.56 2.30 -2.51
CA PHE A 157 12.44 1.59 -1.89
C PHE A 157 12.92 0.91 -0.61
N LEU A 158 12.49 1.43 0.53
CA LEU A 158 12.75 0.88 1.85
C LEU A 158 11.48 0.16 2.33
N SER A 159 11.49 -1.18 2.26
CA SER A 159 10.27 -1.98 2.45
C SER A 159 10.40 -2.92 3.65
N GLY A 160 9.56 -2.71 4.66
CA GLY A 160 9.54 -3.53 5.88
C GLY A 160 8.36 -4.47 5.95
N VAL A 161 8.64 -5.72 6.34
CA VAL A 161 7.62 -6.74 6.56
C VAL A 161 7.94 -7.57 7.81
N SER A 162 7.01 -8.43 8.25
CA SER A 162 7.28 -9.41 9.31
C SER A 162 8.01 -10.63 8.76
N TYR A 163 7.59 -11.11 7.60
CA TYR A 163 8.09 -12.34 6.98
C TYR A 163 8.48 -12.10 5.52
N GLU A 164 9.51 -12.80 5.03
CA GLU A 164 9.98 -12.69 3.65
C GLU A 164 8.86 -12.90 2.63
N ALA A 165 7.95 -13.85 2.88
CA ALA A 165 6.80 -14.13 2.02
C ALA A 165 5.85 -12.93 1.85
N ASP A 166 5.89 -11.95 2.75
CA ASP A 166 5.09 -10.72 2.69
C ASP A 166 5.64 -9.68 1.69
N LEU A 167 6.82 -9.91 1.10
CA LEU A 167 7.46 -9.01 0.11
C LEU A 167 6.90 -9.25 -1.31
N GLY A 168 5.60 -9.02 -1.52
CA GLY A 168 4.94 -9.35 -2.77
C GLY A 168 5.50 -8.67 -4.01
N TYR A 169 5.85 -7.39 -3.95
CA TYR A 169 6.47 -6.68 -5.07
C TYR A 169 7.99 -6.89 -5.19
N ARG A 170 8.60 -7.76 -4.40
CA ARG A 170 10.04 -8.01 -4.45
C ARG A 170 10.54 -8.36 -5.86
N PRO A 171 9.95 -9.30 -6.60
CA PRO A 171 10.44 -9.63 -7.94
C PRO A 171 10.39 -8.44 -8.91
N LEU A 172 9.37 -7.58 -8.79
CA LEU A 172 9.23 -6.37 -9.60
C LEU A 172 10.31 -5.34 -9.26
N LEU A 173 10.54 -5.08 -7.96
CA LEU A 173 11.49 -4.07 -7.50
C LEU A 173 12.94 -4.51 -7.75
N GLU A 174 13.28 -5.77 -7.52
CA GLU A 174 14.57 -6.36 -7.89
C GLU A 174 14.79 -6.34 -9.41
N GLY A 175 13.71 -6.57 -10.20
CA GLY A 175 13.76 -6.45 -11.66
C GLY A 175 14.07 -5.04 -12.13
N TRP A 176 13.51 -4.01 -11.50
CA TRP A 176 13.83 -2.62 -11.81
C TRP A 176 15.27 -2.27 -11.43
N GLU A 177 15.74 -2.71 -10.25
CA GLU A 177 17.12 -2.48 -9.80
C GLU A 177 18.13 -3.15 -10.74
N ALA A 178 17.91 -4.43 -11.09
CA ALA A 178 18.81 -5.21 -11.95
C ALA A 178 18.79 -4.77 -13.42
N GLY A 179 17.71 -4.17 -13.88
CA GLY A 179 17.49 -3.82 -15.29
C GLY A 179 18.41 -2.70 -15.81
N GLY A 180 19.15 -2.02 -14.92
CA GLY A 180 20.19 -1.04 -15.29
C GLY A 180 19.71 0.20 -16.03
N GLY A 181 18.45 0.22 -16.49
CA GLY A 181 17.82 1.35 -17.17
C GLY A 181 17.09 2.28 -16.19
N TYR A 182 16.90 1.84 -14.94
CA TYR A 182 16.12 2.57 -13.93
C TYR A 182 16.97 2.82 -12.70
N PRO A 183 17.05 4.05 -12.22
CA PRO A 183 17.84 4.39 -11.02
C PRO A 183 17.08 4.02 -9.73
N VAL A 184 16.81 2.73 -9.54
CA VAL A 184 16.13 2.16 -8.38
C VAL A 184 17.14 1.45 -7.49
N THR A 185 17.03 1.67 -6.18
CA THR A 185 17.67 0.86 -5.14
C THR A 185 16.58 0.25 -4.26
N TYR A 186 16.61 -1.08 -4.09
CA TYR A 186 15.62 -1.80 -3.30
C TYR A 186 16.23 -2.37 -2.03
N ILE A 187 15.70 -1.98 -0.88
CA ILE A 187 16.19 -2.34 0.45
C ILE A 187 15.04 -2.97 1.27
N PRO A 188 14.80 -4.28 1.13
CA PRO A 188 13.85 -4.98 1.97
C PRO A 188 14.41 -5.30 3.35
N THR A 189 13.53 -5.31 4.38
CA THR A 189 13.87 -5.72 5.74
C THR A 189 12.78 -6.58 6.37
N VAL A 190 13.18 -7.57 7.18
CA VAL A 190 12.24 -8.38 7.96
C VAL A 190 12.37 -8.08 9.45
N SER A 191 11.24 -7.89 10.13
CA SER A 191 11.22 -7.52 11.55
C SER A 191 11.28 -8.72 12.52
N ARG A 192 11.19 -9.96 12.00
CA ARG A 192 11.20 -11.20 12.79
C ARG A 192 12.25 -12.20 12.31
N PRO A 193 13.55 -11.82 12.30
CA PRO A 193 14.61 -12.64 11.69
C PRO A 193 14.77 -14.02 12.33
N GLY A 194 14.40 -14.19 13.60
CA GLY A 194 14.49 -15.48 14.31
C GLY A 194 13.27 -16.40 14.09
N HIS A 195 12.26 -15.98 13.32
CA HIS A 195 11.11 -16.83 13.04
C HIS A 195 11.45 -17.88 11.96
N PRO A 196 10.93 -19.14 12.07
CA PRO A 196 11.19 -20.19 11.07
C PRO A 196 10.88 -19.77 9.63
N ASP A 197 9.82 -18.97 9.41
CA ASP A 197 9.42 -18.48 8.08
C ASP A 197 10.45 -17.52 7.45
N ASN A 198 11.43 -17.05 8.22
CA ASN A 198 12.55 -16.23 7.78
C ASN A 198 13.90 -16.95 7.83
N ALA A 199 13.93 -18.28 8.01
CA ALA A 199 15.18 -19.04 8.20
C ALA A 199 16.17 -18.90 7.01
N GLY A 200 15.66 -18.59 5.79
CA GLY A 200 16.48 -18.35 4.60
C GLY A 200 16.85 -16.88 4.36
N TRP A 201 16.39 -15.98 5.21
CA TRP A 201 16.58 -14.54 5.00
C TRP A 201 18.02 -14.12 5.26
N THR A 202 18.66 -13.49 4.28
CA THR A 202 20.03 -12.96 4.35
C THR A 202 20.11 -11.44 4.21
N GLY A 203 18.96 -10.78 4.00
CA GLY A 203 18.88 -9.33 3.87
C GLY A 203 18.85 -8.59 5.21
N ARG A 204 18.48 -7.33 5.18
CA ARG A 204 18.39 -6.49 6.39
C ARG A 204 17.34 -7.00 7.36
N THR A 205 17.58 -6.75 8.64
CA THR A 205 16.67 -7.14 9.73
C THR A 205 16.30 -5.94 10.58
N GLY A 206 15.14 -6.01 11.21
CA GLY A 206 14.56 -4.95 12.02
C GLY A 206 13.33 -4.33 11.39
N ARG A 207 12.65 -3.50 12.16
CA ARG A 207 11.52 -2.71 11.64
C ARG A 207 12.06 -1.64 10.70
N VAL A 208 11.30 -1.32 9.64
CA VAL A 208 11.76 -0.40 8.58
C VAL A 208 12.09 0.99 9.14
N GLU A 209 11.32 1.51 10.09
CA GLU A 209 11.58 2.79 10.73
C GLU A 209 12.94 2.83 11.46
N SER A 210 13.42 1.70 11.96
CA SER A 210 14.72 1.62 12.65
C SER A 210 15.91 1.68 11.71
N ILE A 211 15.73 1.42 10.43
CA ILE A 211 16.81 1.45 9.43
C ILE A 211 16.80 2.69 8.55
N VAL A 212 15.83 3.59 8.70
CA VAL A 212 15.75 4.85 7.92
C VAL A 212 17.02 5.68 8.08
N GLY A 213 17.42 5.98 9.32
CA GLY A 213 18.62 6.77 9.61
C GLY A 213 19.90 6.14 9.04
N PRO A 214 20.20 4.87 9.35
CA PRO A 214 21.33 4.15 8.76
C PRO A 214 21.35 4.14 7.24
N VAL A 215 20.22 3.96 6.58
CA VAL A 215 20.12 3.98 5.10
C VAL A 215 20.39 5.39 4.55
N CYS A 216 19.87 6.43 5.20
CA CYS A 216 20.17 7.80 4.80
C CYS A 216 21.67 8.09 4.86
N GLU A 217 22.38 7.61 5.89
CA GLU A 217 23.85 7.75 6.02
C GLU A 217 24.60 6.98 4.93
N GLU A 218 24.24 5.72 4.75
CA GLU A 218 24.88 4.82 3.79
C GLU A 218 24.79 5.33 2.34
N LEU A 219 23.63 5.86 1.97
CA LEU A 219 23.34 6.31 0.61
C LEU A 219 23.55 7.82 0.41
N GLY A 220 23.96 8.55 1.45
CA GLY A 220 24.13 10.01 1.40
C GLY A 220 22.82 10.75 1.12
N LEU A 221 21.69 10.26 1.66
CA LEU A 221 20.37 10.89 1.54
C LEU A 221 20.26 12.05 2.54
N THR A 222 20.03 13.25 2.03
CA THR A 222 19.95 14.47 2.83
C THR A 222 18.70 15.27 2.46
N GLU A 223 18.37 16.26 3.27
CA GLU A 223 17.27 17.21 3.03
C GLU A 223 17.42 17.98 1.69
N ALA A 224 18.66 18.16 1.23
CA ALA A 224 18.95 18.87 0.00
C ALA A 224 18.73 18.03 -1.26
N ASN A 225 18.89 16.69 -1.17
CA ASN A 225 18.87 15.84 -2.35
C ASN A 225 17.75 14.79 -2.34
N THR A 226 16.90 14.76 -1.31
CA THR A 226 15.90 13.69 -1.12
C THR A 226 14.54 14.25 -0.70
N VAL A 227 13.48 13.67 -1.25
CA VAL A 227 12.10 13.81 -0.77
C VAL A 227 11.61 12.45 -0.33
N ALA A 228 10.96 12.36 0.84
CA ALA A 228 10.48 11.12 1.41
C ALA A 228 8.95 10.97 1.26
N TYR A 229 8.53 9.75 0.95
CA TYR A 229 7.14 9.33 0.88
C TYR A 229 6.95 8.11 1.78
N ILE A 230 6.02 8.18 2.73
CA ILE A 230 5.85 7.18 3.78
C ILE A 230 4.41 6.66 3.76
N CYS A 231 4.24 5.33 3.65
CA CYS A 231 2.92 4.69 3.67
C CYS A 231 2.96 3.31 4.33
N GLY A 232 1.93 2.97 5.10
CA GLY A 232 1.80 1.67 5.76
C GLY A 232 1.22 1.77 7.17
N ASN A 233 1.82 1.07 8.13
CA ASN A 233 1.37 1.11 9.53
C ASN A 233 1.55 2.50 10.13
N PRO A 234 0.54 3.07 10.81
CA PRO A 234 0.61 4.42 11.38
C PRO A 234 1.79 4.64 12.34
N ASP A 235 2.08 3.70 13.22
CA ASP A 235 3.20 3.83 14.18
C ASP A 235 4.54 3.88 13.43
N MET A 236 4.68 3.08 12.36
CA MET A 236 5.87 3.11 11.48
C MET A 236 5.99 4.47 10.79
N ILE A 237 4.88 5.02 10.27
CA ILE A 237 4.87 6.31 9.56
C ILE A 237 5.36 7.41 10.49
N LEU A 238 4.80 7.48 11.71
CA LEU A 238 5.18 8.50 12.69
C LEU A 238 6.64 8.37 13.14
N ALA A 239 7.14 7.15 13.33
CA ALA A 239 8.53 6.93 13.73
C ALA A 239 9.51 7.24 12.60
N ALA A 240 9.20 6.87 11.36
CA ALA A 240 10.03 7.21 10.19
C ALA A 240 10.05 8.72 9.94
N GLU A 241 8.90 9.41 10.03
CA GLU A 241 8.82 10.86 9.95
C GLU A 241 9.69 11.53 11.02
N ALA A 242 9.54 11.14 12.29
CA ALA A 242 10.35 11.69 13.38
C ALA A 242 11.86 11.56 13.09
N THR A 243 12.30 10.39 12.64
CA THR A 243 13.71 10.16 12.25
C THR A 243 14.18 11.11 11.15
N LEU A 244 13.35 11.36 10.12
CA LEU A 244 13.70 12.26 9.02
C LEU A 244 13.75 13.72 9.48
N LEU A 245 12.77 14.17 10.29
CA LEU A 245 12.74 15.53 10.85
C LEU A 245 13.95 15.79 11.76
N GLU A 246 14.34 14.83 12.63
CA GLU A 246 15.54 14.90 13.45
C GLU A 246 16.83 15.01 12.61
N ARG A 247 16.81 14.48 11.39
CA ARG A 247 17.92 14.59 10.42
C ARG A 247 17.89 15.87 9.58
N GLY A 248 16.97 16.78 9.87
CA GLY A 248 16.88 18.09 9.23
C GLY A 248 16.01 18.13 7.97
N PHE A 249 15.29 17.05 7.62
CA PHE A 249 14.35 17.10 6.50
C PHE A 249 13.22 18.10 6.81
N PRO A 250 12.92 19.04 5.91
CA PRO A 250 11.77 19.92 6.09
C PRO A 250 10.47 19.10 6.06
N GLU A 251 9.50 19.45 6.89
CA GLU A 251 8.19 18.79 6.93
C GLU A 251 7.54 18.71 5.52
N ALA A 252 7.69 19.76 4.71
CA ALA A 252 7.22 19.80 3.34
C ALA A 252 7.86 18.73 2.41
N SER A 253 9.03 18.21 2.76
CA SER A 253 9.74 17.14 2.04
C SER A 253 9.48 15.75 2.59
N VAL A 254 8.61 15.61 3.59
CA VAL A 254 8.20 14.33 4.18
C VAL A 254 6.71 14.15 3.95
N LYS A 255 6.36 13.46 2.86
CA LYS A 255 4.98 13.18 2.46
C LYS A 255 4.52 11.87 3.09
N LYS A 256 3.30 11.84 3.61
CA LYS A 256 2.76 10.62 4.26
C LYS A 256 1.30 10.39 3.92
N GLU A 257 0.90 9.13 3.89
CA GLU A 257 -0.49 8.72 3.79
C GLU A 257 -0.83 7.81 4.98
N LEU A 258 -1.74 8.27 5.83
CA LEU A 258 -2.14 7.62 7.08
C LEU A 258 -3.55 7.05 6.96
N TYR A 259 -3.69 5.75 7.22
CA TYR A 259 -4.98 5.08 7.40
C TYR A 259 -5.10 4.55 8.82
N TRP A 260 -5.90 5.21 9.63
CA TRP A 260 -6.19 4.73 10.96
C TRP A 260 -7.37 3.75 10.96
N PRO A 261 -7.28 2.60 11.66
CA PRO A 261 -8.48 1.82 11.97
C PRO A 261 -9.44 2.67 12.79
N LYS A 262 -10.73 2.66 12.45
CA LYS A 262 -11.78 3.40 13.17
C LYS A 262 -11.68 3.18 14.68
N GLY A 263 -11.63 4.27 15.45
CA GLY A 263 -11.51 4.26 16.93
C GLY A 263 -10.07 4.09 17.46
N LYS A 264 -9.05 4.15 16.60
CA LYS A 264 -7.63 4.16 16.98
C LYS A 264 -6.91 5.44 16.55
N GLU A 265 -7.65 6.44 16.11
CA GLU A 265 -7.12 7.75 15.75
C GLU A 265 -6.51 8.42 17.00
N PRO A 266 -5.33 9.06 16.92
CA PRO A 266 -4.77 9.81 18.03
C PRO A 266 -5.71 10.94 18.45
N GLN A 267 -5.81 11.22 19.73
CA GLN A 267 -6.47 12.43 20.22
C GLN A 267 -5.72 13.65 19.69
N GLY A 268 -6.36 14.41 18.79
CA GLY A 268 -5.76 15.60 18.18
C GLY A 268 -5.37 15.45 16.71
N ALA A 269 -5.66 14.30 16.06
CA ALA A 269 -5.51 14.18 14.61
C ALA A 269 -6.30 15.27 13.87
N THR A 270 -5.68 15.89 12.87
CA THR A 270 -6.31 16.95 12.09
C THR A 270 -7.41 16.39 11.19
N THR A 271 -8.39 17.23 10.81
CA THR A 271 -9.52 16.84 9.95
C THR A 271 -9.06 16.26 8.60
N SER A 272 -7.87 16.63 8.10
CA SER A 272 -7.27 16.07 6.88
C SER A 272 -6.72 14.65 7.07
N GLU A 273 -6.28 14.30 8.28
CA GLU A 273 -5.81 12.95 8.65
C GLU A 273 -6.97 12.00 8.93
N ILE A 274 -8.12 12.56 9.34
CA ILE A 274 -9.36 11.80 9.64
C ILE A 274 -10.21 11.61 8.36
N ALA A 275 -10.11 12.51 7.38
CA ALA A 275 -10.98 12.51 6.19
C ALA A 275 -10.82 11.28 5.28
N ALA A 276 -9.74 10.52 5.40
CA ALA A 276 -9.60 9.22 4.73
C ALA A 276 -10.55 8.14 5.29
N ASN A 277 -11.16 8.38 6.47
CA ASN A 277 -12.06 7.44 7.15
C ASN A 277 -13.52 7.92 7.24
N ALA A 278 -13.82 9.13 6.78
CA ALA A 278 -15.11 9.79 6.97
C ALA A 278 -15.92 9.86 5.68
N ASP A 279 -16.33 8.72 5.15
CA ASP A 279 -17.55 8.61 4.36
C ASP A 279 -18.23 7.29 4.75
N GLU A 280 -19.01 7.36 5.84
CA GLU A 280 -20.05 6.39 6.16
C GLU A 280 -21.27 6.62 5.30
#